data_fefef1ffe9b19a1c18782a2cf441246d
#
_entry.id   fefef1ffe9b19a1c18782a2cf441246d
#
_cell.length_a   1.000
_cell.length_b   1.000
_cell.length_c   1.000
_cell.angle_alpha   90.00
_cell.angle_beta   90.00
_cell.angle_gamma   90.00
#
_symmetry.space_group_name_H-M   'P 1'
#
loop_
_entity.id
_entity.type
_entity.pdbx_description
1 polymer ?
#
loop_
_entity_poly.entity_id
_entity_poly.type
_entity_poly.pdbx_seq_one_letter_code
_entity_poly.pdbx_strand_id
1 'polypeptide(L)' 'MFNSIAAEASTARAAEKANTDKINTEIQDRKNADATLNNAINKEVTDRTAAISNATTTLNNSIN' A
#
# COMPACT_ATOMS: atom_id res chain seq x y z
N MET A 1 -42.18 21.61 -6.86
CA MET A 1 -41.27 21.32 -8.00
C MET A 1 -39.86 21.80 -7.73
N PHE A 2 -39.64 23.05 -7.41
CA PHE A 2 -38.30 23.56 -7.11
C PHE A 2 -37.64 22.84 -5.95
N ASN A 3 -38.44 22.51 -4.91
CA ASN A 3 -37.88 21.80 -3.75
C ASN A 3 -37.39 20.43 -4.08
N SER A 4 -38.06 19.72 -5.01
CA SER A 4 -37.63 18.39 -5.43
C SER A 4 -36.33 18.44 -6.22
N ILE A 5 -36.18 19.46 -7.09
CA ILE A 5 -34.96 19.64 -7.87
C ILE A 5 -33.81 19.99 -6.94
N ALA A 6 -34.03 20.91 -6.00
CA ALA A 6 -33.02 21.30 -5.03
C ALA A 6 -32.62 20.12 -4.14
N ALA A 7 -33.60 19.31 -3.74
CA ALA A 7 -33.35 18.14 -2.92
C ALA A 7 -32.52 17.10 -3.68
N GLU A 8 -32.83 16.88 -4.96
CA GLU A 8 -32.05 15.96 -5.79
C GLU A 8 -30.63 16.44 -5.99
N ALA A 9 -30.45 17.73 -6.25
CA ALA A 9 -29.14 18.31 -6.42
C ALA A 9 -28.31 18.17 -5.14
N SER A 10 -28.93 18.41 -4.00
CA SER A 10 -28.26 18.27 -2.70
C SER A 10 -27.86 16.82 -2.45
N THR A 11 -28.75 15.87 -2.75
CA THR A 11 -28.46 14.45 -2.60
C THR A 11 -27.34 14.02 -3.52
N ALA A 12 -27.35 14.48 -4.77
CA ALA A 12 -26.29 14.15 -5.73
C ALA A 12 -24.95 14.68 -5.27
N ARG A 13 -24.90 15.91 -4.78
CA ARG A 13 -23.65 16.49 -4.30
C ARG A 13 -23.11 15.76 -3.07
N ALA A 14 -24.01 15.34 -2.18
CA ALA A 14 -23.61 14.58 -1.00
C ALA A 14 -23.02 13.22 -1.42
N ALA A 15 -23.63 12.58 -2.42
CA ALA A 15 -23.12 11.32 -2.94
C ALA A 15 -21.77 11.51 -3.62
N GLU A 16 -21.60 12.58 -4.38
CA GLU A 16 -20.33 12.90 -5.02
C GLU A 16 -19.23 13.13 -3.99
N LYS A 17 -19.55 13.87 -2.93
CA LYS A 17 -18.58 14.11 -1.87
C LYS A 17 -18.20 12.80 -1.19
N ALA A 18 -19.20 11.97 -0.88
CA ALA A 18 -18.92 10.67 -0.25
C ALA A 18 -18.03 9.80 -1.14
N ASN A 19 -18.28 9.81 -2.44
CA ASN A 19 -17.47 9.07 -3.39
C ASN A 19 -16.04 9.61 -3.46
N THR A 20 -15.89 10.93 -3.49
CA THR A 20 -14.58 11.57 -3.48
C THR A 20 -13.80 11.21 -2.22
N ASP A 21 -14.48 11.25 -1.06
CA ASP A 21 -13.84 10.89 0.21
C ASP A 21 -13.39 9.43 0.20
N LYS A 22 -14.21 8.52 -0.33
CA LYS A 22 -13.86 7.11 -0.42
C LYS A 22 -12.68 6.88 -1.36
N ILE A 23 -12.65 7.59 -2.48
CA ILE A 23 -11.54 7.50 -3.44
C ILE A 23 -10.24 7.97 -2.79
N ASN A 24 -10.29 9.09 -2.08
CA ASN A 24 -9.11 9.62 -1.40
C ASN A 24 -8.60 8.65 -0.32
N THR A 25 -9.52 8.03 0.42
CA THR A 25 -9.16 7.02 1.41
C THR A 25 -8.50 5.83 0.74
N GLU A 26 -9.06 5.35 -0.36
CA GLU A 26 -8.52 4.22 -1.11
C GLU A 26 -7.11 4.52 -1.64
N ILE A 27 -6.92 5.73 -2.17
CA ILE A 27 -5.60 6.14 -2.65
C ILE A 27 -4.58 6.09 -1.52
N GLN A 28 -4.95 6.61 -0.35
CA GLN A 28 -4.04 6.63 0.79
C GLN A 28 -3.75 5.22 1.29
N ASP A 29 -4.78 4.38 1.36
CA ASP A 29 -4.61 3.00 1.79
C ASP A 29 -3.69 2.23 0.85
N ARG A 30 -3.81 2.46 -0.46
CA ARG A 30 -2.96 1.81 -1.44
C ARG A 30 -1.53 2.28 -1.36
N LYS A 31 -1.32 3.58 -1.15
CA LYS A 31 0.03 4.11 -0.96
C LYS A 31 0.69 3.50 0.27
N ASN A 32 -0.08 3.36 1.35
CA ASN A 32 0.43 2.77 2.58
C ASN A 32 0.75 1.29 2.39
N ALA A 33 -0.12 0.56 1.69
CA ALA A 33 0.10 -0.85 1.41
C ALA A 33 1.33 -1.04 0.52
N ASP A 34 1.48 -0.20 -0.50
CA ASP A 34 2.65 -0.27 -1.39
C ASP A 34 3.94 -0.01 -0.63
N ALA A 35 3.95 0.97 0.27
CA ALA A 35 5.12 1.26 1.09
C ALA A 35 5.47 0.07 2.00
N THR A 36 4.46 -0.54 2.60
CA THR A 36 4.65 -1.71 3.45
C THR A 36 5.24 -2.86 2.64
N LEU A 37 4.74 -3.09 1.44
CA LEU A 37 5.24 -4.15 0.57
C LEU A 37 6.67 -3.87 0.12
N ASN A 38 6.98 -2.65 -0.26
CA ASN A 38 8.35 -2.29 -0.65
C ASN A 38 9.32 -2.50 0.50
N ASN A 39 8.94 -2.12 1.72
CA ASN A 39 9.79 -2.33 2.89
C ASN A 39 9.99 -3.81 3.17
N ALA A 40 8.95 -4.62 3.00
CA ALA A 40 9.04 -6.06 3.20
C ALA A 40 9.95 -6.71 2.16
N ILE A 41 9.84 -6.28 0.90
CA ILE A 41 10.70 -6.78 -0.18
C ILE A 41 12.15 -6.42 0.09
N ASN A 42 12.42 -5.18 0.47
CA ASN A 42 13.78 -4.73 0.76
C ASN A 42 14.38 -5.50 1.93
N LYS A 43 13.60 -5.75 2.96
CA LYS A 43 14.04 -6.54 4.10
C LYS A 43 14.35 -7.98 3.67
N GLU A 44 13.49 -8.57 2.86
CA GLU A 44 13.70 -9.93 2.36
C GLU A 44 14.98 -10.02 1.55
N VAL A 45 15.23 -9.05 0.67
CA VAL A 45 16.47 -9.01 -0.13
C VAL A 45 17.69 -8.94 0.79
N THR A 46 17.64 -8.06 1.79
CA THR A 46 18.73 -7.91 2.75
C THR A 46 18.97 -9.19 3.53
N ASP A 47 17.91 -9.80 4.04
CA ASP A 47 18.00 -11.03 4.84
C ASP A 47 18.56 -12.19 4.01
N ARG A 48 18.14 -12.31 2.75
CA ARG A 48 18.61 -13.37 1.87
C ARG A 48 20.07 -13.17 1.49
N THR A 49 20.45 -11.94 1.21
CA THR A 49 21.85 -11.62 0.90
C THR A 49 22.74 -11.99 2.07
N ALA A 50 22.33 -11.65 3.29
CA ALA A 50 23.09 -11.98 4.49
C ALA A 50 23.17 -13.50 4.69
N ALA A 51 22.05 -14.20 4.48
CA ALA A 51 22.02 -15.67 4.64
C ALA A 51 22.94 -16.36 3.65
N ILE A 52 22.95 -15.91 2.40
CA ILE A 52 23.82 -16.47 1.36
C ILE A 52 25.27 -16.20 1.70
N SER A 53 25.60 -14.98 2.12
CA SER A 53 26.96 -14.62 2.49
C SER A 53 27.45 -15.47 3.68
N ASN A 54 26.61 -15.64 4.69
CA ASN A 54 26.95 -16.45 5.86
C ASN A 54 27.15 -17.91 5.50
N ALA A 55 26.27 -18.44 4.64
CA ALA A 55 26.38 -19.82 4.19
C ALA A 55 27.68 -20.04 3.39
N THR A 56 28.02 -19.08 2.54
CA THR A 56 29.24 -19.13 1.75
C THR A 56 30.50 -19.15 2.66
N THR A 57 30.49 -18.26 3.65
CA THR A 57 31.59 -18.19 4.61
C THR A 57 31.74 -19.51 5.38
N THR A 58 30.64 -20.05 5.86
CA THR A 58 30.61 -21.30 6.62
C THR A 58 31.17 -22.44 5.75
N LEU A 59 30.73 -22.50 4.51
CA LEU A 59 31.15 -23.54 3.58
C LEU A 59 32.64 -23.44 3.29
N ASN A 60 33.14 -22.24 3.01
CA ASN A 60 34.55 -22.03 2.75
C ASN A 60 35.41 -22.41 3.95
N ASN A 61 34.97 -22.09 5.15
CA ASN A 61 35.69 -22.45 6.38
C ASN A 61 35.70 -23.95 6.58
N SER A 62 34.64 -24.65 6.19
CA SER A 62 34.57 -26.11 6.30
C SER A 62 35.49 -26.78 5.29
N ILE A 63 35.66 -26.20 4.13
CA ILE A 63 36.56 -26.76 3.09
C ILE A 63 38.02 -26.53 3.43
N ASN A 64 38.29 -25.34 3.94
CA ASN A 64 39.66 -24.96 4.28
C ASN A 64 40.07 -25.49 5.64
#